data_2e9e16da7ccc9badd23463715f729b5d
#
_entry.id   2e9e16da7ccc9badd23463715f729b5d
#
_cell.length_a   1.000
_cell.length_b   1.000
_cell.length_c   1.000
_cell.angle_alpha   90.00
_cell.angle_beta   90.00
_cell.angle_gamma   90.00
#
_symmetry.space_group_name_H-M   'P 1'
#
loop_
_entity.id
_entity.type
_entity.pdbx_description
1 polymer ?
#
loop_
_entity_poly.entity_id
_entity_poly.type
_entity_poly.pdbx_seq_one_letter_code
_entity_poly.pdbx_strand_id
1 'polypeptide(L)'
;MLIEELTKNSQEDKVLFNVMEEMVRRTVDEKIETMDMCKCDICRLNACAIALNALPACYVTSRRGNLLAYVSGEMLNFKSQVLVETTKALMMVKDHPLHDAK
;
A
#
# COMPACT_ATOMS: atom_id res chain seq x y z
N MET A 1 -8.04 -16.82 19.00
CA MET A 1 -7.41 -15.77 19.82
C MET A 1 -8.47 -14.84 20.36
N LEU A 2 -8.34 -14.49 21.59
CA LEU A 2 -9.33 -13.65 22.25
C LEU A 2 -8.99 -12.19 22.03
N ILE A 3 -10.03 -11.36 21.99
CA ILE A 3 -9.85 -9.93 21.83
C ILE A 3 -8.97 -9.39 22.96
N GLU A 4 -9.10 -9.97 24.16
CA GLU A 4 -8.28 -9.54 25.29
C GLU A 4 -6.79 -9.70 25.00
N GLU A 5 -6.42 -10.78 24.32
CA GLU A 5 -5.02 -10.97 23.99
C GLU A 5 -4.54 -9.94 23.00
N LEU A 6 -5.40 -9.57 22.07
CA LEU A 6 -5.04 -8.54 21.11
C LEU A 6 -4.84 -7.19 21.77
N THR A 7 -5.70 -6.86 22.74
CA THR A 7 -5.61 -5.57 23.39
C THR A 7 -4.48 -5.52 24.41
N LYS A 8 -4.00 -6.67 24.89
CA LYS A 8 -2.88 -6.68 25.79
C LYS A 8 -1.59 -6.26 25.14
N ASN A 9 -1.49 -6.42 23.83
CA ASN A 9 -0.31 -5.97 23.11
C ASN A 9 -0.43 -4.48 22.86
N SER A 10 -0.03 -3.70 23.86
CA SER A 10 -0.25 -2.27 23.84
C SER A 10 0.50 -1.58 22.70
N GLN A 11 1.57 -2.20 22.20
CA GLN A 11 2.32 -1.58 21.10
C GLN A 11 1.51 -1.56 19.82
N GLU A 12 0.77 -2.63 19.55
CA GLU A 12 -0.06 -2.66 18.36
C GLU A 12 -1.25 -1.74 18.45
N ASP A 13 -1.66 -1.42 19.67
CA ASP A 13 -2.79 -0.53 19.88
C ASP A 13 -2.40 0.93 19.94
N LYS A 14 -1.13 1.24 19.77
CA LYS A 14 -0.63 2.60 19.88
C LYS A 14 0.09 3.05 18.64
N VAL A 15 -0.32 2.55 17.50
CA VAL A 15 0.27 2.94 16.23
C VAL A 15 -0.73 3.81 15.48
N LEU A 16 -0.22 4.50 14.51
CA LEU A 16 -1.07 5.23 13.56
C LEU A 16 -0.46 4.99 12.19
N PHE A 17 -1.20 4.34 11.32
CA PHE A 17 -0.66 4.09 9.99
C PHE A 17 -1.80 4.01 8.98
N ASN A 18 -1.44 4.24 7.74
CA ASN A 18 -2.36 4.21 6.62
C ASN A 18 -2.29 2.82 5.99
N VAL A 19 -3.37 2.06 6.11
CA VAL A 19 -3.45 0.72 5.56
C VAL A 19 -3.17 0.71 4.07
N MET A 20 -3.56 1.79 3.39
CA MET A 20 -3.32 1.88 1.95
C MET A 20 -1.83 1.85 1.62
N GLU A 21 -0.97 2.35 2.51
CA GLU A 21 0.46 2.25 2.27
C GLU A 21 0.92 0.82 2.13
N GLU A 22 0.47 -0.04 3.05
CA GLU A 22 0.85 -1.45 2.98
C GLU A 22 0.33 -2.10 1.71
N MET A 23 -0.92 -1.81 1.37
CA MET A 23 -1.50 -2.41 0.18
C MET A 23 -0.78 -1.96 -1.09
N VAL A 24 -0.48 -0.68 -1.17
CA VAL A 24 0.18 -0.14 -2.35
C VAL A 24 1.60 -0.69 -2.47
N ARG A 25 2.35 -0.70 -1.35
CA ARG A 25 3.71 -1.24 -1.39
C ARG A 25 3.73 -2.67 -1.86
N ARG A 26 2.83 -3.49 -1.34
CA ARG A 26 2.76 -4.90 -1.74
C ARG A 26 2.41 -5.03 -3.21
N THR A 27 1.43 -4.25 -3.66
CA THR A 27 1.00 -4.33 -5.04
C THR A 27 2.09 -3.86 -5.99
N VAL A 28 2.81 -2.79 -5.63
CA VAL A 28 3.92 -2.32 -6.44
C VAL A 28 4.98 -3.40 -6.56
N ASP A 29 5.34 -4.02 -5.43
CA ASP A 29 6.38 -5.05 -5.45
C ASP A 29 5.99 -6.23 -6.33
N GLU A 30 4.72 -6.60 -6.30
CA GLU A 30 4.26 -7.73 -7.12
C GLU A 30 4.17 -7.36 -8.60
N LYS A 31 3.62 -6.19 -8.89
CA LYS A 31 3.39 -5.82 -10.28
C LYS A 31 4.67 -5.44 -11.01
N ILE A 32 5.59 -4.79 -10.32
CA ILE A 32 6.81 -4.31 -10.98
C ILE A 32 7.63 -5.48 -11.51
N GLU A 33 7.53 -6.64 -10.85
CA GLU A 33 8.27 -7.81 -11.31
C GLU A 33 7.77 -8.33 -12.64
N THR A 34 6.54 -7.99 -13.00
CA THR A 34 5.97 -8.44 -14.27
C THR A 34 6.17 -7.42 -15.38
N MET A 35 6.79 -6.29 -15.10
CA MET A 35 6.92 -5.21 -16.07
C MET A 35 8.37 -5.06 -16.49
N ASP A 36 8.55 -4.62 -17.72
CA ASP A 36 9.87 -4.36 -18.28
C ASP A 36 10.24 -2.92 -17.97
N MET A 37 10.74 -2.70 -16.77
CA MET A 37 11.07 -1.37 -16.30
C MET A 37 12.12 -1.45 -15.20
N CYS A 38 12.67 -0.29 -14.83
CA CYS A 38 13.62 -0.22 -13.73
C CYS A 38 12.93 -0.61 -12.43
N LYS A 39 13.57 -1.48 -11.67
CA LYS A 39 13.00 -2.02 -10.43
C LYS A 39 13.75 -1.56 -9.20
N CYS A 40 14.46 -0.44 -9.29
CA CYS A 40 15.20 0.08 -8.15
C CYS A 40 14.27 0.64 -7.10
N ASP A 41 14.82 0.89 -5.91
CA ASP A 41 14.01 1.39 -4.80
C ASP A 41 13.37 2.73 -5.13
N ILE A 42 14.09 3.59 -5.85
CA ILE A 42 13.54 4.90 -6.19
C ILE A 42 12.30 4.76 -7.06
N CYS A 43 12.37 3.90 -8.07
CA CYS A 43 11.22 3.70 -8.94
C CYS A 43 10.05 3.09 -8.17
N ARG A 44 10.33 2.15 -7.28
CA ARG A 44 9.27 1.55 -6.47
C ARG A 44 8.60 2.60 -5.58
N LEU A 45 9.40 3.41 -4.91
CA LEU A 45 8.85 4.42 -4.01
C LEU A 45 8.10 5.51 -4.76
N ASN A 46 8.60 5.90 -5.92
CA ASN A 46 7.89 6.89 -6.71
C ASN A 46 6.53 6.38 -7.18
N ALA A 47 6.48 5.11 -7.59
CA ALA A 47 5.20 4.53 -7.97
C ALA A 47 4.25 4.48 -6.78
N CYS A 48 4.76 4.12 -5.61
CA CYS A 48 3.94 4.12 -4.40
C CYS A 48 3.39 5.51 -4.12
N ALA A 49 4.23 6.53 -4.21
CA ALA A 49 3.79 7.89 -3.90
C ALA A 49 2.72 8.35 -4.88
N ILE A 50 2.91 8.09 -6.17
CA ILE A 50 1.93 8.50 -7.16
C ILE A 50 0.59 7.81 -6.89
N ALA A 51 0.63 6.49 -6.64
CA ALA A 51 -0.61 5.75 -6.40
C ALA A 51 -1.29 6.24 -5.12
N LEU A 52 -0.51 6.46 -4.06
CA LEU A 52 -1.09 6.87 -2.79
C LEU A 52 -1.71 8.26 -2.86
N ASN A 53 -1.17 9.14 -3.70
CA ASN A 53 -1.77 10.45 -3.87
C ASN A 53 -3.11 10.37 -4.60
N ALA A 54 -3.38 9.30 -5.30
CA ALA A 54 -4.63 9.13 -6.04
C ALA A 54 -5.64 8.27 -5.29
N LEU A 55 -5.29 7.78 -4.11
CA LEU A 55 -6.15 6.87 -3.35
C LEU A 55 -6.58 7.51 -2.05
N PRO A 56 -7.74 7.13 -1.55
CA PRO A 56 -8.16 7.61 -0.23
C PRO A 56 -7.26 7.01 0.84
N ALA A 57 -7.05 7.76 1.91
CA ALA A 57 -6.31 7.24 3.05
C ALA A 57 -7.22 6.33 3.86
N CYS A 58 -6.60 5.38 4.55
CA CYS A 58 -7.33 4.51 5.46
C CYS A 58 -6.46 4.32 6.69
N TYR A 59 -6.56 5.26 7.62
CA TYR A 59 -5.74 5.24 8.82
C TYR A 59 -6.38 4.38 9.88
N VAL A 60 -5.57 3.62 10.56
CA VAL A 60 -5.99 2.83 11.70
C VAL A 60 -4.96 3.03 12.81
N THR A 61 -5.37 2.72 14.03
CA THR A 61 -4.51 2.93 15.19
C THR A 61 -4.01 1.62 15.78
N SER A 62 -4.33 0.50 15.15
CA SER A 62 -3.87 -0.80 15.64
C SER A 62 -3.97 -1.81 14.54
N ARG A 63 -3.23 -2.91 14.69
CA ARG A 63 -3.34 -4.02 13.78
C ARG A 63 -4.74 -4.63 13.81
N ARG A 64 -5.37 -4.54 14.95
CA ARG A 64 -6.74 -5.02 15.08
C ARG A 64 -7.68 -4.20 14.21
N GLY A 65 -7.48 -2.89 14.16
CA GLY A 65 -8.27 -2.03 13.29
C GLY A 65 -8.12 -2.42 11.84
N ASN A 66 -6.90 -2.76 11.43
CA ASN A 66 -6.63 -3.22 10.08
C ASN A 66 -7.43 -4.49 9.80
N LEU A 67 -7.42 -5.44 10.73
CA LEU A 67 -8.15 -6.68 10.56
C LEU A 67 -9.64 -6.43 10.41
N LEU A 68 -10.19 -5.54 11.21
CA LEU A 68 -11.61 -5.23 11.16
C LEU A 68 -11.99 -4.61 9.82
N ALA A 69 -11.13 -3.80 9.25
CA ALA A 69 -11.39 -3.22 7.94
C ALA A 69 -11.50 -4.31 6.88
N TYR A 70 -10.64 -5.32 6.96
CA TYR A 70 -10.74 -6.44 6.04
C TYR A 70 -12.05 -7.18 6.21
N VAL A 71 -12.43 -7.42 7.45
CA VAL A 71 -13.64 -8.19 7.72
C VAL A 71 -14.88 -7.46 7.26
N SER A 72 -14.87 -6.15 7.34
CA SER A 72 -16.04 -5.35 6.96
C SER A 72 -16.25 -5.32 5.46
N GLY A 73 -15.27 -5.74 4.68
CA GLY A 73 -15.40 -5.74 3.23
C GLY A 73 -14.95 -4.47 2.57
N GLU A 74 -14.60 -3.46 3.33
CA GLU A 74 -14.15 -2.19 2.76
C GLU A 74 -12.87 -2.39 1.95
N MET A 75 -12.02 -3.28 2.42
CA MET A 75 -10.75 -3.50 1.73
C MET A 75 -10.95 -4.15 0.37
N LEU A 76 -12.04 -4.87 0.18
CA LEU A 76 -12.32 -5.45 -1.14
C LEU A 76 -12.60 -4.37 -2.17
N ASN A 77 -13.30 -3.31 -1.76
CA ASN A 77 -13.52 -2.19 -2.66
C ASN A 77 -12.22 -1.48 -2.97
N PHE A 78 -11.36 -1.34 -1.96
CA PHE A 78 -10.09 -0.66 -2.16
C PHE A 78 -9.15 -1.47 -3.06
N LYS A 79 -9.26 -2.80 -3.04
CA LYS A 79 -8.32 -3.62 -3.82
C LYS A 79 -8.35 -3.28 -5.30
N SER A 80 -9.54 -3.12 -5.86
CA SER A 80 -9.66 -2.75 -7.27
C SER A 80 -9.03 -1.39 -7.53
N GLN A 81 -9.32 -0.42 -6.66
CA GLN A 81 -8.77 0.91 -6.82
C GLN A 81 -7.25 0.89 -6.70
N VAL A 82 -6.75 0.14 -5.73
CA VAL A 82 -5.30 0.02 -5.55
C VAL A 82 -4.64 -0.55 -6.79
N LEU A 83 -5.23 -1.60 -7.35
CA LEU A 83 -4.66 -2.21 -8.54
C LEU A 83 -4.63 -1.24 -9.72
N VAL A 84 -5.72 -0.52 -9.93
CA VAL A 84 -5.80 0.43 -11.04
C VAL A 84 -4.79 1.55 -10.86
N GLU A 85 -4.77 2.18 -9.69
CA GLU A 85 -3.89 3.32 -9.48
C GLU A 85 -2.43 2.91 -9.45
N THR A 86 -2.15 1.73 -8.91
CA THR A 86 -0.78 1.24 -8.89
C THR A 86 -0.28 0.94 -10.31
N THR A 87 -1.13 0.35 -11.13
CA THR A 87 -0.75 0.07 -12.50
C THR A 87 -0.47 1.36 -13.27
N LYS A 88 -1.34 2.35 -13.11
CA LYS A 88 -1.12 3.65 -13.74
C LYS A 88 0.19 4.27 -13.28
N ALA A 89 0.43 4.21 -11.96
CA ALA A 89 1.64 4.82 -11.41
C ALA A 89 2.89 4.16 -11.94
N LEU A 90 2.88 2.82 -12.03
CA LEU A 90 4.03 2.10 -12.55
C LEU A 90 4.27 2.43 -14.02
N MET A 91 3.21 2.59 -14.80
CA MET A 91 3.36 2.98 -16.19
C MET A 91 3.94 4.37 -16.32
N MET A 92 3.53 5.28 -15.46
CA MET A 92 4.08 6.63 -15.48
C MET A 92 5.56 6.61 -15.13
N VAL A 93 5.95 5.85 -14.12
CA VAL A 93 7.35 5.76 -13.73
C VAL A 93 8.17 5.07 -14.80
N LYS A 94 7.59 4.05 -15.44
CA LYS A 94 8.28 3.35 -16.50
C LYS A 94 8.64 4.30 -17.64
N ASP A 95 7.69 5.16 -18.01
CA ASP A 95 7.89 6.08 -19.11
C ASP A 95 8.76 7.25 -18.74
N HIS A 96 8.71 7.66 -17.47
CA HIS A 96 9.41 8.87 -17.01
C HIS A 96 10.06 8.61 -15.66
N PRO A 97 11.14 7.83 -15.63
CA PRO A 97 11.84 7.60 -14.36
C PRO A 97 12.31 8.93 -13.77
N LEU A 98 12.14 9.06 -12.46
CA LEU A 98 12.43 10.31 -11.78
C LEU A 98 13.82 10.29 -11.12
N HIS A 99 14.69 9.39 -11.54
CA HIS A 99 16.06 9.36 -11.05
C HIS A 99 17.01 9.49 -12.22
N ASP A 100 18.24 9.79 -11.90
CA ASP A 100 19.24 9.94 -12.94
C ASP A 100 19.41 8.63 -13.68
N ALA A 101 19.59 8.74 -14.98
CA ALA A 101 19.88 7.58 -15.80
C ALA A 101 21.20 6.98 -15.36
N LYS A 102 21.28 5.68 -15.45
CA LYS A 102 22.49 4.99 -15.11
C LYS A 102 23.20 4.52 -16.29
#